data_523cdcf4d37278679fdbec70c643ec54
#
_entry.id   523cdcf4d37278679fdbec70c643ec54
#
_cell.length_a   1.000
_cell.length_b   1.000
_cell.length_c   1.000
_cell.angle_alpha   90.00
_cell.angle_beta   90.00
_cell.angle_gamma   90.00
#
_symmetry.space_group_name_H-M   'P 1'
#
loop_
_entity.id
_entity.type
_entity.pdbx_description
1 polymer ?
#
loop_
_entity_poly.entity_id
_entity_poly.type
_entity_poly.pdbx_seq_one_letter_code
_entity_poly.pdbx_strand_id
1 'polypeptide(L)'
;MMNKWRIALVAGIVTAAMALTACDSASHSANHIKVGVINGAEQDVADVAKKVAKEKYGLDVELVGFSGSLLPNEATDKSDLDANVFQHRPFLEQQNREHGYKLVAVGNTFVFPMAGYSKKIKNINDLKDGDTIAIPFDPTNLGRALLLLQKTGLITLKPDMGLLPTVLDITTNPHNLRIMEVEGAQLPRLLDDPQVTVAIISTTYIQQTGLTPTKDGIFIEDKESPYVNIIVTRENNKEAENVKKFIQAYQSDEVEQAANRIFNGGAVKGW
;
A
#
# COMPACT_ATOMS: atom_id res chain seq x y z
N MET A 1 -39.15 -75.46 6.33
CA MET A 1 -37.92 -75.13 7.10
C MET A 1 -36.98 -74.37 6.20
N MET A 2 -36.99 -73.07 6.26
CA MET A 2 -36.11 -72.22 5.42
C MET A 2 -35.20 -71.43 6.34
N ASN A 3 -33.92 -71.46 6.00
CA ASN A 3 -32.78 -71.06 6.79
C ASN A 3 -32.77 -69.57 7.20
N LYS A 4 -32.71 -69.33 8.50
CA LYS A 4 -32.56 -68.03 9.16
C LYS A 4 -31.09 -67.47 9.18
N TRP A 5 -30.25 -67.84 8.24
CA TRP A 5 -28.82 -67.56 8.31
C TRP A 5 -28.26 -66.68 7.18
N ARG A 6 -29.13 -65.93 6.50
CA ARG A 6 -28.67 -65.06 5.41
C ARG A 6 -28.91 -63.53 5.60
N ILE A 7 -29.30 -63.07 6.78
CA ILE A 7 -29.65 -61.67 7.06
C ILE A 7 -28.60 -60.95 7.95
N ALA A 8 -27.54 -61.62 8.41
CA ALA A 8 -26.56 -61.03 9.34
C ALA A 8 -25.27 -60.49 8.70
N LEU A 9 -25.15 -60.42 7.35
CA LEU A 9 -23.88 -60.07 6.68
C LEU A 9 -23.96 -58.85 5.78
N VAL A 10 -25.04 -58.07 5.82
CA VAL A 10 -25.20 -56.83 5.02
C VAL A 10 -25.21 -55.54 5.87
N ALA A 11 -25.28 -55.66 7.21
CA ALA A 11 -25.33 -54.49 8.11
C ALA A 11 -23.98 -53.97 8.58
N GLY A 12 -22.84 -54.57 8.13
CA GLY A 12 -21.49 -54.23 8.62
C GLY A 12 -20.64 -53.34 7.70
N ILE A 13 -21.11 -52.97 6.49
CA ILE A 13 -20.27 -52.28 5.48
C ILE A 13 -20.69 -50.81 5.23
N VAL A 14 -21.79 -50.33 5.82
CA VAL A 14 -22.27 -48.95 5.58
C VAL A 14 -21.77 -47.95 6.61
N THR A 15 -21.09 -48.37 7.69
CA THR A 15 -20.66 -47.46 8.78
C THR A 15 -19.18 -46.99 8.65
N ALA A 16 -18.43 -47.40 7.62
CA ALA A 16 -17.04 -47.03 7.44
C ALA A 16 -16.78 -45.95 6.32
N ALA A 17 -17.86 -45.45 5.70
CA ALA A 17 -17.74 -44.50 4.57
C ALA A 17 -18.11 -43.02 4.87
N MET A 18 -18.34 -42.65 6.16
CA MET A 18 -18.73 -41.30 6.57
C MET A 18 -17.66 -40.55 7.40
N ALA A 19 -16.39 -40.94 7.30
CA ALA A 19 -15.32 -40.29 8.06
C ALA A 19 -14.26 -39.56 7.17
N LEU A 20 -14.59 -39.27 5.92
CA LEU A 20 -13.61 -38.64 4.97
C LEU A 20 -14.12 -37.39 4.25
N THR A 21 -15.14 -36.70 4.80
CA THR A 21 -15.57 -35.40 4.25
C THR A 21 -15.67 -34.34 5.35
N ALA A 22 -14.56 -34.08 6.03
CA ALA A 22 -14.43 -32.90 6.88
C ALA A 22 -12.96 -32.55 6.99
N CYS A 23 -12.42 -31.87 5.99
CA CYS A 23 -11.23 -31.03 6.08
C CYS A 23 -10.97 -30.42 4.68
N ASP A 24 -11.88 -29.57 4.25
CA ASP A 24 -11.54 -28.55 3.26
C ASP A 24 -12.05 -27.19 3.75
N SER A 25 -11.72 -26.89 4.99
CA SER A 25 -11.50 -25.52 5.42
C SER A 25 -10.09 -25.21 4.93
N ALA A 26 -9.94 -24.25 4.02
CA ALA A 26 -8.68 -23.74 3.56
C ALA A 26 -7.79 -23.42 4.77
N SER A 27 -7.02 -24.40 5.24
CA SER A 27 -5.92 -24.19 6.15
C SER A 27 -4.90 -23.41 5.33
N HIS A 28 -4.88 -22.09 5.46
CA HIS A 28 -3.76 -21.28 5.04
C HIS A 28 -2.51 -21.99 5.58
N SER A 29 -1.70 -22.54 4.69
CA SER A 29 -0.51 -23.26 5.09
C SER A 29 0.32 -22.34 5.99
N ALA A 30 0.62 -22.76 7.21
CA ALA A 30 1.43 -21.95 8.15
C ALA A 30 2.80 -21.54 7.58
N ASN A 31 3.17 -22.11 6.43
CA ASN A 31 4.44 -21.90 5.74
C ASN A 31 4.27 -21.29 4.34
N HIS A 32 3.09 -20.78 3.99
CA HIS A 32 2.85 -20.07 2.74
C HIS A 32 2.00 -18.83 2.99
N ILE A 33 2.32 -17.73 2.29
CA ILE A 33 1.55 -16.48 2.33
C ILE A 33 1.56 -15.82 0.95
N LYS A 34 0.40 -15.33 0.52
CA LYS A 34 0.23 -14.59 -0.73
C LYS A 34 0.05 -13.12 -0.43
N VAL A 35 0.96 -12.26 -0.91
CA VAL A 35 1.05 -10.85 -0.53
C VAL A 35 0.98 -9.94 -1.74
N GLY A 36 0.04 -8.98 -1.72
CA GLY A 36 -0.08 -7.92 -2.72
C GLY A 36 0.90 -6.78 -2.47
N VAL A 37 1.58 -6.32 -3.53
CA VAL A 37 2.55 -5.21 -3.50
C VAL A 37 2.37 -4.32 -4.73
N ILE A 38 2.87 -3.07 -4.67
CA ILE A 38 2.97 -2.24 -5.89
C ILE A 38 4.24 -2.62 -6.66
N ASN A 39 4.09 -2.79 -7.97
CA ASN A 39 5.20 -3.08 -8.89
C ASN A 39 6.29 -2.00 -8.81
N GLY A 40 7.54 -2.40 -8.94
CA GLY A 40 8.71 -1.52 -8.87
C GLY A 40 9.39 -1.59 -7.51
N ALA A 41 9.85 -0.46 -7.00
CA ALA A 41 10.72 -0.41 -5.83
C ALA A 41 10.12 -1.03 -4.54
N GLU A 42 8.82 -0.92 -4.31
CA GLU A 42 8.16 -1.59 -3.18
C GLU A 42 8.18 -3.12 -3.34
N GLN A 43 7.98 -3.62 -4.57
CA GLN A 43 8.11 -5.04 -4.87
C GLN A 43 9.55 -5.51 -4.67
N ASP A 44 10.56 -4.74 -5.12
CA ASP A 44 11.98 -5.08 -4.94
C ASP A 44 12.33 -5.21 -3.45
N VAL A 45 11.78 -4.34 -2.58
CA VAL A 45 11.91 -4.47 -1.11
C VAL A 45 11.22 -5.72 -0.59
N ALA A 46 10.01 -6.00 -1.08
CA ALA A 46 9.25 -7.19 -0.69
C ALA A 46 9.93 -8.50 -1.14
N ASP A 47 10.66 -8.50 -2.27
CA ASP A 47 11.47 -9.65 -2.72
C ASP A 47 12.61 -9.95 -1.73
N VAL A 48 13.21 -8.92 -1.12
CA VAL A 48 14.18 -9.13 -0.02
C VAL A 48 13.49 -9.71 1.20
N ALA A 49 12.31 -9.19 1.58
CA ALA A 49 11.52 -9.74 2.68
C ALA A 49 11.12 -11.20 2.43
N LYS A 50 10.73 -11.57 1.21
CA LYS A 50 10.47 -12.94 0.77
C LYS A 50 11.69 -13.86 0.99
N LYS A 51 12.89 -13.39 0.63
CA LYS A 51 14.13 -14.14 0.85
C LYS A 51 14.39 -14.35 2.35
N VAL A 52 14.30 -13.30 3.16
CA VAL A 52 14.45 -13.37 4.62
C VAL A 52 13.40 -14.31 5.24
N ALA A 53 12.14 -14.22 4.79
CA ALA A 53 11.05 -15.09 5.23
C ALA A 53 11.35 -16.57 5.00
N LYS A 54 11.89 -16.90 3.82
CA LYS A 54 12.29 -18.27 3.48
C LYS A 54 13.45 -18.76 4.34
N GLU A 55 14.52 -17.95 4.43
CA GLU A 55 15.78 -18.34 5.08
C GLU A 55 15.66 -18.44 6.62
N LYS A 56 14.95 -17.49 7.25
CA LYS A 56 14.86 -17.41 8.71
C LYS A 56 13.63 -18.12 9.29
N TYR A 57 12.53 -18.16 8.56
CA TYR A 57 11.24 -18.63 9.08
C TYR A 57 10.63 -19.81 8.32
N GLY A 58 11.28 -20.29 7.24
CA GLY A 58 10.75 -21.35 6.39
C GLY A 58 9.44 -20.99 5.69
N LEU A 59 9.14 -19.68 5.56
CA LEU A 59 7.90 -19.18 4.96
C LEU A 59 8.09 -18.96 3.46
N ASP A 60 7.24 -19.59 2.66
CA ASP A 60 7.13 -19.34 1.23
C ASP A 60 6.21 -18.13 1.00
N VAL A 61 6.76 -17.05 0.41
CA VAL A 61 6.00 -15.84 0.08
C VAL A 61 5.76 -15.79 -1.44
N GLU A 62 4.49 -15.76 -1.83
CA GLU A 62 4.07 -15.45 -3.20
C GLU A 62 3.74 -13.97 -3.28
N LEU A 63 4.51 -13.20 -4.06
CA LEU A 63 4.23 -11.78 -4.29
C LEU A 63 3.35 -11.61 -5.52
N VAL A 64 2.29 -10.80 -5.39
CA VAL A 64 1.39 -10.40 -6.48
C VAL A 64 1.53 -8.90 -6.70
N GLY A 65 2.09 -8.52 -7.86
CA GLY A 65 2.34 -7.13 -8.22
C GLY A 65 1.11 -6.44 -8.80
N PHE A 66 0.85 -5.22 -8.34
CA PHE A 66 -0.22 -4.34 -8.84
C PHE A 66 0.38 -3.06 -9.43
N SER A 67 -0.25 -2.53 -10.47
CA SER A 67 0.20 -1.29 -11.11
C SER A 67 -0.26 -0.02 -10.37
N GLY A 68 -1.23 -0.13 -9.46
CA GLY A 68 -1.80 0.99 -8.69
C GLY A 68 -2.53 0.52 -7.44
N SER A 69 -3.06 1.46 -6.68
CA SER A 69 -3.59 1.25 -5.33
C SER A 69 -5.05 0.78 -5.25
N LEU A 70 -5.77 0.70 -6.37
CA LEU A 70 -7.23 0.48 -6.36
C LEU A 70 -7.63 -0.97 -6.03
N LEU A 71 -6.85 -1.96 -6.46
CA LEU A 71 -7.26 -3.38 -6.40
C LEU A 71 -6.72 -4.20 -5.22
N PRO A 72 -5.56 -3.88 -4.59
CA PRO A 72 -4.98 -4.77 -3.58
C PRO A 72 -5.88 -5.00 -2.36
N ASN A 73 -6.63 -3.99 -1.90
CA ASN A 73 -7.53 -4.12 -0.76
C ASN A 73 -8.74 -5.01 -1.09
N GLU A 74 -9.32 -4.87 -2.27
CA GLU A 74 -10.41 -5.74 -2.74
C GLU A 74 -9.95 -7.20 -2.83
N ALA A 75 -8.78 -7.44 -3.42
CA ALA A 75 -8.21 -8.79 -3.51
C ALA A 75 -7.90 -9.40 -2.13
N THR A 76 -7.47 -8.57 -1.16
CA THR A 76 -7.25 -9.02 0.22
C THR A 76 -8.57 -9.35 0.91
N ASP A 77 -9.58 -8.50 0.77
CA ASP A 77 -10.91 -8.71 1.38
C ASP A 77 -11.58 -9.97 0.83
N LYS A 78 -11.48 -10.21 -0.49
CA LYS A 78 -12.01 -11.41 -1.16
C LYS A 78 -11.21 -12.69 -0.92
N SER A 79 -10.12 -12.64 -0.16
CA SER A 79 -9.22 -13.78 0.12
C SER A 79 -8.41 -14.27 -1.09
N ASP A 80 -8.30 -13.49 -2.15
CA ASP A 80 -7.37 -13.74 -3.26
C ASP A 80 -5.91 -13.49 -2.83
N LEU A 81 -5.72 -12.69 -1.78
CA LEU A 81 -4.47 -12.43 -1.08
C LEU A 81 -4.64 -12.70 0.42
N ASP A 82 -3.57 -13.10 1.10
CA ASP A 82 -3.54 -13.22 2.56
C ASP A 82 -3.28 -11.87 3.23
N ALA A 83 -2.44 -11.06 2.60
CA ALA A 83 -2.05 -9.73 3.07
C ALA A 83 -1.71 -8.82 1.88
N ASN A 84 -1.58 -7.53 2.16
CA ASN A 84 -0.95 -6.58 1.25
C ASN A 84 0.00 -5.64 2.00
N VAL A 85 0.95 -5.06 1.27
CA VAL A 85 1.89 -4.07 1.79
C VAL A 85 2.17 -3.02 0.74
N PHE A 86 1.44 -1.88 0.80
CA PHE A 86 1.53 -0.79 -0.19
C PHE A 86 0.96 0.54 0.31
N GLN A 87 0.18 0.52 1.38
CA GLN A 87 -0.67 1.63 1.80
C GLN A 87 -0.33 2.13 3.19
N HIS A 88 -0.65 3.38 3.46
CA HIS A 88 -0.58 3.96 4.79
C HIS A 88 -1.93 3.85 5.54
N ARG A 89 -1.88 4.03 6.86
CA ARG A 89 -3.06 3.87 7.73
C ARG A 89 -4.27 4.73 7.32
N PRO A 90 -4.13 6.05 7.04
CA PRO A 90 -5.27 6.85 6.60
C PRO A 90 -5.97 6.32 5.34
N PHE A 91 -5.19 5.77 4.37
CA PHE A 91 -5.74 5.15 3.17
C PHE A 91 -6.55 3.89 3.50
N LEU A 92 -6.02 2.99 4.33
CA LEU A 92 -6.75 1.80 4.78
C LEU A 92 -8.07 2.16 5.46
N GLU A 93 -8.05 3.13 6.38
CA GLU A 93 -9.25 3.55 7.11
C GLU A 93 -10.32 4.15 6.19
N GLN A 94 -9.90 4.91 5.18
CA GLN A 94 -10.79 5.47 4.17
C GLN A 94 -11.38 4.36 3.29
N GLN A 95 -10.56 3.43 2.79
CA GLN A 95 -11.01 2.29 1.98
C GLN A 95 -12.00 1.38 2.75
N ASN A 96 -11.72 1.10 4.02
CA ASN A 96 -12.63 0.35 4.87
C ASN A 96 -14.00 1.05 5.02
N ARG A 97 -14.02 2.38 5.19
CA ARG A 97 -15.27 3.14 5.30
C ARG A 97 -16.08 3.15 4.00
N GLU A 98 -15.41 3.34 2.88
CA GLU A 98 -16.07 3.47 1.57
C GLU A 98 -16.60 2.15 1.02
N HIS A 99 -15.82 1.07 1.19
CA HIS A 99 -16.14 -0.22 0.58
C HIS A 99 -16.68 -1.24 1.58
N GLY A 100 -16.69 -0.93 2.88
CA GLY A 100 -17.16 -1.83 3.92
C GLY A 100 -16.18 -2.99 4.23
N TYR A 101 -14.90 -2.86 3.83
CA TYR A 101 -13.89 -3.86 4.10
C TYR A 101 -13.63 -3.99 5.61
N LYS A 102 -13.21 -5.20 6.02
CA LYS A 102 -12.80 -5.51 7.40
C LYS A 102 -11.30 -5.82 7.45
N LEU A 103 -10.53 -4.94 6.83
CA LEU A 103 -9.07 -5.06 6.78
C LEU A 103 -8.44 -4.36 7.97
N VAL A 104 -7.35 -4.91 8.48
CA VAL A 104 -6.64 -4.40 9.66
C VAL A 104 -5.14 -4.29 9.40
N ALA A 105 -4.53 -3.26 9.97
CA ALA A 105 -3.08 -3.09 9.99
C ALA A 105 -2.48 -4.01 11.06
N VAL A 106 -1.47 -4.80 10.69
CA VAL A 106 -0.78 -5.75 11.57
C VAL A 106 0.69 -5.44 11.79
N GLY A 107 1.28 -4.53 11.00
CA GLY A 107 2.66 -4.09 11.17
C GLY A 107 2.93 -2.79 10.42
N ASN A 108 3.81 -1.95 10.96
CA ASN A 108 4.32 -0.78 10.25
C ASN A 108 5.46 -1.19 9.31
N THR A 109 5.67 -0.42 8.23
CA THR A 109 6.80 -0.60 7.32
C THR A 109 7.58 0.71 7.19
N PHE A 110 7.60 1.34 6.03
CA PHE A 110 8.36 2.55 5.78
C PHE A 110 7.43 3.76 5.61
N VAL A 111 7.94 4.95 5.91
CA VAL A 111 7.38 6.19 5.40
C VAL A 111 8.04 6.47 4.04
N PHE A 112 7.21 6.70 3.04
CA PHE A 112 7.62 7.14 1.70
C PHE A 112 7.19 8.61 1.53
N PRO A 113 8.10 9.59 1.73
CA PRO A 113 7.75 10.99 1.66
C PRO A 113 7.16 11.37 0.30
N MET A 114 6.22 12.30 0.33
CA MET A 114 5.69 12.95 -0.85
C MET A 114 6.48 14.22 -1.14
N ALA A 115 6.74 14.52 -2.40
CA ALA A 115 7.47 15.72 -2.81
C ALA A 115 6.92 16.30 -4.11
N GLY A 116 7.14 17.59 -4.32
CA GLY A 116 6.88 18.25 -5.59
C GLY A 116 8.07 18.14 -6.53
N TYR A 117 7.82 17.74 -7.78
CA TYR A 117 8.84 17.56 -8.82
C TYR A 117 8.50 18.41 -10.04
N SER A 118 9.51 18.88 -10.73
CA SER A 118 9.35 19.64 -11.97
C SER A 118 10.53 19.47 -12.91
N LYS A 119 10.25 19.38 -14.20
CA LYS A 119 11.26 19.52 -15.27
C LYS A 119 11.36 20.95 -15.80
N LYS A 120 10.43 21.85 -15.40
CA LYS A 120 10.32 23.21 -15.92
C LYS A 120 10.92 24.27 -15.00
N ILE A 121 10.79 24.07 -13.68
CA ILE A 121 11.29 25.01 -12.67
C ILE A 121 12.25 24.29 -11.71
N LYS A 122 13.13 25.04 -11.07
CA LYS A 122 14.11 24.53 -10.10
C LYS A 122 13.79 24.93 -8.67
N ASN A 123 12.96 25.95 -8.51
CA ASN A 123 12.60 26.50 -7.22
C ASN A 123 11.09 26.77 -7.18
N ILE A 124 10.48 26.61 -6.02
CA ILE A 124 9.06 26.87 -5.81
C ILE A 124 8.68 28.35 -6.12
N ASN A 125 9.63 29.27 -5.91
CA ASN A 125 9.45 30.69 -6.22
C ASN A 125 9.43 31.02 -7.72
N ASP A 126 9.74 30.04 -8.58
CA ASP A 126 9.66 30.19 -10.04
C ASP A 126 8.24 29.93 -10.59
N LEU A 127 7.30 29.50 -9.72
CA LEU A 127 5.89 29.32 -10.07
C LEU A 127 5.25 30.64 -10.52
N LYS A 128 4.48 30.56 -11.59
CA LYS A 128 3.77 31.68 -12.19
C LYS A 128 2.26 31.57 -11.98
N ASP A 129 1.59 32.69 -12.09
CA ASP A 129 0.13 32.72 -12.04
C ASP A 129 -0.47 31.82 -13.12
N GLY A 130 -1.41 30.97 -12.70
CA GLY A 130 -2.09 30.04 -13.57
C GLY A 130 -1.33 28.73 -13.88
N ASP A 131 -0.16 28.51 -13.26
CA ASP A 131 0.56 27.24 -13.37
C ASP A 131 -0.28 26.06 -12.87
N THR A 132 -0.06 24.88 -13.47
CA THR A 132 -0.77 23.66 -13.10
C THR A 132 0.08 22.78 -12.20
N ILE A 133 -0.51 22.38 -11.08
CA ILE A 133 0.06 21.40 -10.16
C ILE A 133 -0.79 20.12 -10.22
N ALA A 134 -0.18 19.02 -10.65
CA ALA A 134 -0.80 17.70 -10.64
C ALA A 134 -0.61 17.02 -9.28
N ILE A 135 -1.69 16.47 -8.72
CA ILE A 135 -1.73 15.82 -7.39
C ILE A 135 -2.51 14.51 -7.45
N PRO A 136 -2.35 13.59 -6.48
CA PRO A 136 -3.13 12.36 -6.42
C PRO A 136 -4.64 12.65 -6.31
N PHE A 137 -5.48 11.78 -6.93
CA PHE A 137 -6.94 11.96 -6.89
C PHE A 137 -7.61 11.24 -5.72
N ASP A 138 -6.96 10.21 -5.13
CA ASP A 138 -7.55 9.50 -4.01
C ASP A 138 -7.64 10.40 -2.77
N PRO A 139 -8.74 10.34 -1.99
CA PRO A 139 -9.04 11.35 -0.97
C PRO A 139 -7.93 11.56 0.06
N THR A 140 -7.19 10.52 0.42
CA THR A 140 -6.16 10.61 1.46
C THR A 140 -4.85 11.19 0.94
N ASN A 141 -4.40 10.81 -0.25
CA ASN A 141 -3.21 11.41 -0.87
C ASN A 141 -3.51 12.78 -1.49
N LEU A 142 -4.75 13.02 -1.95
CA LEU A 142 -5.24 14.36 -2.31
C LEU A 142 -5.07 15.32 -1.11
N GLY A 143 -5.65 14.95 0.04
CA GLY A 143 -5.56 15.74 1.26
C GLY A 143 -4.11 15.95 1.69
N ARG A 144 -3.28 14.91 1.64
CA ARG A 144 -1.84 14.96 1.93
C ARG A 144 -1.11 15.95 1.04
N ALA A 145 -1.37 15.93 -0.28
CA ALA A 145 -0.78 16.86 -1.25
C ALA A 145 -1.22 18.32 -0.99
N LEU A 146 -2.51 18.54 -0.68
CA LEU A 146 -3.02 19.88 -0.35
C LEU A 146 -2.41 20.41 0.96
N LEU A 147 -2.25 19.57 1.98
CA LEU A 147 -1.56 19.95 3.22
C LEU A 147 -0.09 20.30 2.97
N LEU A 148 0.57 19.57 2.07
CA LEU A 148 1.94 19.87 1.67
C LEU A 148 2.02 21.22 0.93
N LEU A 149 1.07 21.52 0.02
CA LEU A 149 0.98 22.84 -0.65
C LEU A 149 0.71 23.96 0.35
N GLN A 150 -0.15 23.76 1.33
CA GLN A 150 -0.40 24.73 2.41
C GLN A 150 0.88 25.01 3.21
N LYS A 151 1.63 23.97 3.54
CA LYS A 151 2.90 24.10 4.27
C LYS A 151 3.93 24.94 3.53
N THR A 152 3.94 24.86 2.19
CA THR A 152 4.83 25.70 1.36
C THR A 152 4.33 27.16 1.22
N GLY A 153 3.14 27.47 1.70
CA GLY A 153 2.52 28.80 1.58
C GLY A 153 1.86 29.06 0.22
N LEU A 154 1.80 28.09 -0.67
CA LEU A 154 1.18 28.26 -2.00
C LEU A 154 -0.34 28.38 -1.96
N ILE A 155 -0.96 27.74 -0.97
CA ILE A 155 -2.41 27.81 -0.73
C ILE A 155 -2.69 27.93 0.75
N THR A 156 -3.92 28.33 1.11
CA THR A 156 -4.47 28.19 2.46
C THR A 156 -5.73 27.35 2.40
N LEU A 157 -5.88 26.43 3.33
CA LEU A 157 -7.05 25.58 3.47
C LEU A 157 -7.95 26.11 4.58
N LYS A 158 -9.24 25.72 4.59
CA LYS A 158 -10.12 25.90 5.75
C LYS A 158 -9.49 25.28 7.00
N PRO A 159 -9.70 25.84 8.18
CA PRO A 159 -9.22 25.23 9.42
C PRO A 159 -9.92 23.89 9.70
N ASP A 160 -9.27 23.06 10.52
CA ASP A 160 -9.82 21.83 11.09
C ASP A 160 -10.25 20.75 10.09
N MET A 161 -9.68 20.75 8.87
CA MET A 161 -9.98 19.75 7.84
C MET A 161 -9.33 18.37 8.10
N GLY A 162 -8.52 18.23 9.14
CA GLY A 162 -7.79 16.99 9.44
C GLY A 162 -6.90 16.57 8.29
N LEU A 163 -6.92 15.26 7.93
CA LEU A 163 -6.09 14.70 6.85
C LEU A 163 -6.82 14.60 5.50
N LEU A 164 -8.05 15.09 5.38
CA LEU A 164 -8.90 14.89 4.20
C LEU A 164 -9.44 16.20 3.57
N PRO A 165 -8.65 17.29 3.50
CA PRO A 165 -9.09 18.46 2.74
C PRO A 165 -9.24 18.10 1.26
N THR A 166 -10.16 18.80 0.58
CA THR A 166 -10.42 18.74 -0.84
C THR A 166 -10.05 20.06 -1.52
N VAL A 167 -10.04 20.11 -2.85
CA VAL A 167 -9.80 21.37 -3.57
C VAL A 167 -10.84 22.45 -3.26
N LEU A 168 -12.05 22.06 -2.81
CA LEU A 168 -13.10 22.98 -2.39
C LEU A 168 -12.83 23.65 -1.01
N ASP A 169 -11.82 23.18 -0.32
CA ASP A 169 -11.42 23.71 0.96
C ASP A 169 -10.28 24.73 0.86
N ILE A 170 -9.81 25.01 -0.34
CA ILE A 170 -8.83 26.06 -0.61
C ILE A 170 -9.52 27.42 -0.41
N THR A 171 -9.04 28.19 0.57
CA THR A 171 -9.56 29.54 0.89
C THR A 171 -8.76 30.66 0.24
N THR A 172 -7.46 30.46 0.04
CA THR A 172 -6.59 31.38 -0.72
C THR A 172 -5.69 30.60 -1.66
N ASN A 173 -5.50 31.18 -2.85
CA ASN A 173 -4.64 30.65 -3.91
C ASN A 173 -4.06 31.87 -4.65
N PRO A 174 -3.03 32.53 -4.09
CA PRO A 174 -2.56 33.82 -4.58
C PRO A 174 -2.00 33.78 -6.02
N HIS A 175 -1.51 32.62 -6.44
CA HIS A 175 -0.98 32.42 -7.80
C HIS A 175 -2.02 31.84 -8.77
N ASN A 176 -3.28 31.77 -8.40
CA ASN A 176 -4.33 31.17 -9.24
C ASN A 176 -3.94 29.79 -9.81
N LEU A 177 -3.21 28.98 -9.01
CA LEU A 177 -2.72 27.67 -9.41
C LEU A 177 -3.89 26.76 -9.79
N ARG A 178 -3.75 26.03 -10.88
CA ARG A 178 -4.71 25.02 -11.30
C ARG A 178 -4.33 23.69 -10.69
N ILE A 179 -5.23 23.10 -9.95
CA ILE A 179 -5.04 21.77 -9.35
C ILE A 179 -5.62 20.72 -10.30
N MET A 180 -4.77 19.77 -10.71
CA MET A 180 -5.13 18.64 -11.57
C MET A 180 -5.04 17.36 -10.77
N GLU A 181 -6.18 16.72 -10.53
CA GLU A 181 -6.27 15.46 -9.79
C GLU A 181 -6.08 14.27 -10.73
N VAL A 182 -5.10 13.39 -10.44
CA VAL A 182 -4.71 12.27 -11.30
C VAL A 182 -4.39 11.04 -10.46
N GLU A 183 -4.60 9.85 -11.01
CA GLU A 183 -4.20 8.60 -10.37
C GLU A 183 -2.69 8.60 -10.07
N GLY A 184 -2.31 8.21 -8.82
CA GLY A 184 -0.95 8.37 -8.31
C GLY A 184 0.14 7.74 -9.18
N ALA A 185 -0.13 6.55 -9.74
CA ALA A 185 0.81 5.86 -10.63
C ALA A 185 1.01 6.56 -11.99
N GLN A 186 0.13 7.47 -12.38
CA GLN A 186 0.24 8.23 -13.64
C GLN A 186 1.02 9.54 -13.46
N LEU A 187 1.14 10.07 -12.25
CA LEU A 187 1.78 11.36 -11.97
C LEU A 187 3.22 11.49 -12.51
N PRO A 188 4.09 10.45 -12.43
CA PRO A 188 5.44 10.56 -12.98
C PRO A 188 5.48 10.90 -14.48
N ARG A 189 4.49 10.45 -15.25
CA ARG A 189 4.40 10.73 -16.69
C ARG A 189 4.08 12.19 -16.99
N LEU A 190 3.39 12.86 -16.06
CA LEU A 190 3.01 14.27 -16.20
C LEU A 190 4.19 15.23 -16.04
N LEU A 191 5.35 14.77 -15.61
CA LEU A 191 6.60 15.56 -15.63
C LEU A 191 7.04 15.94 -17.06
N ASP A 192 6.57 15.20 -18.07
CA ASP A 192 6.81 15.48 -19.49
C ASP A 192 5.64 16.21 -20.17
N ASP A 193 4.52 16.40 -19.46
CA ASP A 193 3.36 17.11 -20.00
C ASP A 193 3.62 18.63 -20.06
N PRO A 194 3.50 19.27 -21.25
CA PRO A 194 3.70 20.71 -21.39
C PRO A 194 2.71 21.56 -20.57
N GLN A 195 1.57 21.02 -20.16
CA GLN A 195 0.56 21.74 -19.37
C GLN A 195 0.82 21.68 -17.86
N VAL A 196 1.60 20.72 -17.36
CA VAL A 196 1.89 20.54 -15.93
C VAL A 196 3.21 21.20 -15.57
N THR A 197 3.21 22.10 -14.60
CA THR A 197 4.43 22.76 -14.10
C THR A 197 5.07 21.95 -12.97
N VAL A 198 4.28 21.44 -12.03
CA VAL A 198 4.73 20.62 -10.90
C VAL A 198 3.83 19.41 -10.76
N ALA A 199 4.39 18.26 -10.44
CA ALA A 199 3.63 17.09 -10.00
C ALA A 199 4.05 16.72 -8.57
N ILE A 200 3.07 16.52 -7.67
CA ILE A 200 3.30 16.08 -6.31
C ILE A 200 3.16 14.55 -6.27
N ILE A 201 4.27 13.86 -6.02
CA ILE A 201 4.37 12.41 -6.22
C ILE A 201 4.96 11.76 -4.97
N SER A 202 4.37 10.63 -4.56
CA SER A 202 4.95 9.77 -3.52
C SER A 202 6.24 9.11 -4.02
N THR A 203 7.19 8.90 -3.11
CA THR A 203 8.44 8.17 -3.38
C THR A 203 8.18 6.79 -4.00
N THR A 204 7.09 6.12 -3.65
CA THR A 204 6.63 4.87 -4.26
C THR A 204 6.62 4.90 -5.79
N TYR A 205 6.08 5.98 -6.36
CA TYR A 205 5.91 6.09 -7.81
C TYR A 205 7.05 6.82 -8.52
N ILE A 206 7.67 7.83 -7.87
CA ILE A 206 8.72 8.62 -8.52
C ILE A 206 10.02 7.83 -8.70
N GLN A 207 10.31 6.89 -7.82
CA GLN A 207 11.55 6.12 -7.82
C GLN A 207 11.82 5.44 -9.17
N GLN A 208 10.78 4.93 -9.87
CA GLN A 208 10.90 4.32 -11.20
C GLN A 208 11.47 5.26 -12.28
N THR A 209 11.46 6.57 -12.07
CA THR A 209 12.05 7.57 -12.97
C THR A 209 13.53 7.85 -12.68
N GLY A 210 14.09 7.26 -11.62
CA GLY A 210 15.42 7.55 -11.10
C GLY A 210 15.53 8.84 -10.28
N LEU A 211 14.44 9.60 -10.14
CA LEU A 211 14.37 10.79 -9.29
C LEU A 211 14.18 10.41 -7.83
N THR A 212 14.67 11.24 -6.91
CA THR A 212 14.56 11.06 -5.48
C THR A 212 14.01 12.30 -4.79
N PRO A 213 13.26 12.19 -3.70
CA PRO A 213 12.66 13.34 -3.05
C PRO A 213 13.68 14.32 -2.49
N THR A 214 14.78 13.83 -1.93
CA THR A 214 15.81 14.65 -1.29
C THR A 214 16.72 15.39 -2.27
N LYS A 215 16.92 14.85 -3.49
CA LYS A 215 17.83 15.41 -4.48
C LYS A 215 17.09 16.21 -5.54
N ASP A 216 15.93 15.73 -5.95
CA ASP A 216 15.22 16.22 -7.14
C ASP A 216 13.90 16.91 -6.81
N GLY A 217 13.42 16.78 -5.56
CA GLY A 217 12.22 17.47 -5.07
C GLY A 217 12.47 18.97 -4.89
N ILE A 218 11.57 19.81 -5.41
CA ILE A 218 11.61 21.27 -5.21
C ILE A 218 11.02 21.67 -3.84
N PHE A 219 10.21 20.80 -3.25
CA PHE A 219 9.78 20.80 -1.86
C PHE A 219 9.44 19.37 -1.45
N ILE A 220 9.53 19.05 -0.17
CA ILE A 220 9.36 17.70 0.37
C ILE A 220 8.56 17.72 1.68
N GLU A 221 7.82 16.67 1.91
CA GLU A 221 7.14 16.39 3.18
C GLU A 221 8.16 16.12 4.31
N ASP A 222 7.78 16.44 5.55
CA ASP A 222 8.61 16.14 6.71
C ASP A 222 8.78 14.64 6.93
N LYS A 223 9.85 14.29 7.62
CA LYS A 223 10.10 12.89 8.02
C LYS A 223 9.10 12.39 9.06
N GLU A 224 8.60 13.29 9.92
CA GLU A 224 7.54 13.00 10.88
C GLU A 224 6.19 13.08 10.16
N SER A 225 5.70 11.94 9.73
CA SER A 225 4.51 11.84 8.88
C SER A 225 3.53 10.80 9.45
N PRO A 226 2.22 11.09 9.50
CA PRO A 226 1.20 10.10 9.87
C PRO A 226 1.01 9.02 8.79
N TYR A 227 1.70 9.13 7.66
CA TYR A 227 1.53 8.29 6.48
C TYR A 227 2.55 7.14 6.43
N VAL A 228 2.84 6.52 7.59
CA VAL A 228 3.63 5.27 7.61
C VAL A 228 2.86 4.17 6.87
N ASN A 229 3.53 3.50 5.94
CA ASN A 229 2.97 2.33 5.26
C ASN A 229 2.88 1.14 6.22
N ILE A 230 1.94 0.25 5.94
CA ILE A 230 1.54 -0.83 6.83
C ILE A 230 1.39 -2.14 6.06
N ILE A 231 1.61 -3.23 6.77
CA ILE A 231 1.17 -4.57 6.37
C ILE A 231 -0.29 -4.72 6.81
N VAL A 232 -1.13 -5.10 5.86
CA VAL A 232 -2.59 -5.20 6.05
C VAL A 232 -3.05 -6.61 5.76
N THR A 233 -3.99 -7.08 6.55
CA THR A 233 -4.63 -8.39 6.38
C THR A 233 -6.13 -8.30 6.74
N ARG A 234 -6.87 -9.41 6.60
CA ARG A 234 -8.24 -9.50 7.11
C ARG A 234 -8.25 -9.68 8.62
N GLU A 235 -9.32 -9.23 9.26
CA GLU A 235 -9.51 -9.41 10.70
C GLU A 235 -9.40 -10.89 11.14
N ASN A 236 -9.89 -11.82 10.31
CA ASN A 236 -9.95 -13.25 10.65
C ASN A 236 -8.61 -13.99 10.51
N ASN A 237 -7.59 -13.43 9.85
CA ASN A 237 -6.27 -14.05 9.73
C ASN A 237 -5.13 -13.22 10.35
N LYS A 238 -5.43 -12.12 11.06
CA LYS A 238 -4.42 -11.22 11.64
C LYS A 238 -3.45 -11.90 12.61
N GLU A 239 -3.91 -12.96 13.30
CA GLU A 239 -3.11 -13.75 14.24
C GLU A 239 -2.47 -15.00 13.61
N ALA A 240 -2.64 -15.20 12.29
CA ALA A 240 -2.10 -16.37 11.61
C ALA A 240 -0.56 -16.39 11.65
N GLU A 241 0.00 -17.58 11.81
CA GLU A 241 1.44 -17.77 11.98
C GLU A 241 2.25 -17.31 10.76
N ASN A 242 1.73 -17.54 9.54
CA ASN A 242 2.35 -17.03 8.31
C ASN A 242 2.39 -15.50 8.25
N VAL A 243 1.34 -14.82 8.72
CA VAL A 243 1.30 -13.35 8.81
C VAL A 243 2.36 -12.84 9.80
N LYS A 244 2.47 -13.44 10.98
CA LYS A 244 3.48 -13.07 11.99
C LYS A 244 4.91 -13.26 11.48
N LYS A 245 5.18 -14.37 10.81
CA LYS A 245 6.49 -14.63 10.18
C LYS A 245 6.81 -13.60 9.08
N PHE A 246 5.81 -13.23 8.27
CA PHE A 246 6.00 -12.23 7.23
C PHE A 246 6.32 -10.84 7.81
N ILE A 247 5.61 -10.42 8.88
CA ILE A 247 5.90 -9.16 9.58
C ILE A 247 7.35 -9.16 10.11
N GLN A 248 7.78 -10.22 10.79
CA GLN A 248 9.14 -10.35 11.31
C GLN A 248 10.20 -10.29 10.19
N ALA A 249 9.93 -10.92 9.06
CA ALA A 249 10.82 -10.87 7.90
C ALA A 249 10.88 -9.47 7.29
N TYR A 250 9.73 -8.81 7.13
CA TYR A 250 9.65 -7.48 6.53
C TYR A 250 10.31 -6.40 7.41
N GLN A 251 10.22 -6.53 8.73
CA GLN A 251 10.80 -5.60 9.70
C GLN A 251 12.26 -5.97 10.09
N SER A 252 12.97 -6.73 9.26
CA SER A 252 14.35 -7.10 9.50
C SER A 252 15.35 -6.02 9.05
N ASP A 253 16.56 -6.07 9.61
CA ASP A 253 17.65 -5.16 9.24
C ASP A 253 18.03 -5.31 7.75
N GLU A 254 17.94 -6.53 7.21
CA GLU A 254 18.23 -6.80 5.80
C GLU A 254 17.26 -6.05 4.88
N VAL A 255 15.98 -6.02 5.23
CA VAL A 255 14.94 -5.30 4.48
C VAL A 255 15.11 -3.79 4.64
N GLU A 256 15.43 -3.29 5.84
CA GLU A 256 15.73 -1.88 6.06
C GLU A 256 16.92 -1.41 5.20
N GLN A 257 18.03 -2.17 5.20
CA GLN A 257 19.19 -1.86 4.37
C GLN A 257 18.86 -1.91 2.88
N ALA A 258 18.03 -2.86 2.46
CA ALA A 258 17.58 -2.95 1.07
C ALA A 258 16.71 -1.76 0.67
N ALA A 259 15.74 -1.37 1.50
CA ALA A 259 14.90 -0.20 1.27
C ALA A 259 15.74 1.08 1.15
N ASN A 260 16.72 1.26 2.04
CA ASN A 260 17.64 2.40 1.97
C ASN A 260 18.42 2.46 0.65
N ARG A 261 18.88 1.31 0.14
CA ARG A 261 19.56 1.24 -1.17
C ARG A 261 18.61 1.48 -2.34
N ILE A 262 17.48 0.77 -2.37
CA ILE A 262 16.51 0.79 -3.47
C ILE A 262 15.92 2.20 -3.62
N PHE A 263 15.56 2.84 -2.52
CA PHE A 263 14.98 4.18 -2.51
C PHE A 263 16.00 5.33 -2.37
N ASN A 264 17.31 5.02 -2.44
CA ASN A 264 18.39 6.01 -2.31
C ASN A 264 18.23 6.92 -1.07
N GLY A 265 17.87 6.32 0.07
CA GLY A 265 17.58 7.05 1.31
C GLY A 265 16.22 7.73 1.37
N GLY A 266 15.36 7.52 0.38
CA GLY A 266 13.98 8.06 0.34
C GLY A 266 12.95 7.24 1.12
N ALA A 267 13.33 6.09 1.70
CA ALA A 267 12.48 5.30 2.60
C ALA A 267 12.92 5.55 4.05
N VAL A 268 11.96 5.87 4.93
CA VAL A 268 12.21 6.12 6.36
C VAL A 268 11.59 4.97 7.16
N LYS A 269 12.36 4.34 8.04
CA LYS A 269 11.89 3.25 8.91
C LYS A 269 10.74 3.72 9.79
N GLY A 270 9.65 2.94 9.85
CA GLY A 270 8.41 3.26 10.56
C GLY A 270 8.07 2.34 11.75
N TRP A 271 8.99 1.44 12.18
CA TRP A 271 8.81 0.52 13.33
C TRP A 271 9.92 0.61 14.35
#